data_678cbb933c3d26234cdfce625e390141
#
_entry.id   678cbb933c3d26234cdfce625e390141
#
_cell.length_a   1.000
_cell.length_b   1.000
_cell.length_c   1.000
_cell.angle_alpha   90.00
_cell.angle_beta   90.00
_cell.angle_gamma   90.00
#
_symmetry.space_group_name_H-M   'P 1'
#
loop_
_entity.id
_entity.type
_entity.pdbx_description
1 polymer ?
#
loop_
_entity_poly.entity_id
_entity_poly.type
_entity_poly.pdbx_seq_one_letter_code
_entity_poly.pdbx_strand_id
1 'polypeptide(L)'
;MPFEIAIAFFIIRNAPYEVPCSVNRDDYWTDIVVIWQHQEWKARGGIEMGFKIGFSAGVDNDYDDYKVQPELKQPAAPRKSLVEVFFSGRNMTLTYYNDQFDLHSGDMVYVDGKLEGLLGRVVEVTYNFKIKLSDYKRVIALVDTTVHGQFFMAASHFVTFDRNAIPADKVALWFRAPSKDDEEFVIGGDDTSFNLHDLKSMRISNEIANRGQDYYIENRVRYISIDEHRGYAIVQGTVPYEVEFEYYDGEIRHLTCNCFCSYNCKHEFAAMLQLRETLELIDKYYASEYSRSGYFAAVIKGTLFTYAINGKEHGSFSL
;
A
#
# COMPACT_ATOMS: atom_id res chain seq x y z
N MET A 1 37.31 17.83 1.41
CA MET A 1 36.75 18.10 2.77
C MET A 1 35.82 16.95 3.04
N PRO A 2 35.95 16.19 4.14
CA PRO A 2 35.10 15.06 4.39
C PRO A 2 33.73 15.53 4.90
N PHE A 3 32.67 14.98 4.32
CA PHE A 3 31.30 15.14 4.81
C PHE A 3 31.14 14.29 6.09
N GLU A 4 30.86 14.94 7.20
CA GLU A 4 30.43 14.25 8.41
C GLU A 4 28.96 13.84 8.25
N ILE A 5 28.74 12.53 8.20
CA ILE A 5 27.39 11.94 8.25
C ILE A 5 27.01 11.86 9.73
N ALA A 6 26.07 12.68 10.15
CA ALA A 6 25.49 12.58 11.48
C ALA A 6 24.43 11.47 11.50
N ILE A 7 24.73 10.34 12.13
CA ILE A 7 23.80 9.25 12.38
C ILE A 7 23.01 9.58 13.64
N ALA A 8 21.72 9.85 13.52
CA ALA A 8 20.84 10.05 14.66
C ALA A 8 20.09 8.74 14.96
N PHE A 9 20.42 8.12 16.11
CA PHE A 9 19.64 7.02 16.66
C PHE A 9 18.40 7.56 17.37
N PHE A 10 17.22 7.11 16.95
CA PHE A 10 15.97 7.41 17.65
C PHE A 10 15.69 6.36 18.72
N ILE A 11 15.81 6.77 19.98
CA ILE A 11 15.19 6.07 21.10
C ILE A 11 13.85 6.76 21.33
N ILE A 12 12.75 6.10 20.98
CA ILE A 12 11.41 6.55 21.37
C ILE A 12 11.27 6.30 22.87
N ARG A 13 11.52 7.33 23.68
CA ARG A 13 11.10 7.36 25.07
C ARG A 13 9.82 8.15 25.16
N ASN A 14 8.79 7.48 25.66
CA ASN A 14 7.46 7.91 26.09
C ASN A 14 6.31 7.47 25.19
N ALA A 15 6.03 6.16 25.24
CA ALA A 15 4.67 5.67 25.14
C ALA A 15 4.42 4.77 26.38
N PRO A 16 3.30 4.91 27.09
CA PRO A 16 3.03 4.18 28.32
C PRO A 16 2.36 2.83 28.06
N TYR A 17 2.86 2.03 27.14
CA TYR A 17 2.45 0.64 26.98
C TYR A 17 3.67 -0.22 26.74
N GLU A 18 3.96 -1.05 27.73
CA GLU A 18 4.92 -2.15 27.59
C GLU A 18 4.39 -3.17 26.61
N VAL A 19 5.03 -3.28 25.45
CA VAL A 19 4.82 -4.38 24.50
C VAL A 19 5.86 -5.45 24.81
N PRO A 20 5.49 -6.71 25.09
CA PRO A 20 6.46 -7.77 25.28
C PRO A 20 7.22 -8.02 23.98
N CYS A 21 8.51 -7.79 23.99
CA CYS A 21 9.42 -8.15 22.91
C CYS A 21 9.58 -9.68 22.83
N SER A 22 8.98 -10.27 21.78
CA SER A 22 9.45 -11.53 21.21
C SER A 22 9.47 -11.41 19.70
N VAL A 23 10.44 -10.71 19.16
CA VAL A 23 10.71 -10.66 17.72
C VAL A 23 12.02 -11.40 17.45
N ASN A 24 11.93 -12.40 16.58
CA ASN A 24 13.06 -13.18 16.09
C ASN A 24 14.07 -12.28 15.36
N ARG A 25 15.34 -12.50 15.63
CA ARG A 25 16.49 -11.62 15.38
C ARG A 25 17.11 -11.76 13.98
N ASP A 26 16.36 -12.09 12.93
CA ASP A 26 16.93 -12.37 11.60
C ASP A 26 16.37 -11.54 10.45
N ASP A 27 15.72 -10.40 10.74
CA ASP A 27 15.30 -9.48 9.68
C ASP A 27 16.36 -8.39 9.48
N TYR A 28 16.96 -8.40 8.30
CA TYR A 28 17.92 -7.39 7.83
C TYR A 28 17.29 -6.01 7.81
N TRP A 29 17.75 -5.14 8.70
CA TRP A 29 17.44 -3.71 8.68
C TRP A 29 18.34 -3.03 7.64
N THR A 30 17.74 -2.53 6.58
CA THR A 30 18.39 -1.54 5.73
C THR A 30 18.26 -0.17 6.40
N ASP A 31 19.39 0.52 6.52
CA ASP A 31 19.50 1.82 7.17
C ASP A 31 18.57 2.86 6.53
N ILE A 32 17.60 3.35 7.31
CA ILE A 32 16.73 4.45 6.91
C ILE A 32 17.40 5.75 7.34
N VAL A 33 17.82 6.56 6.36
CA VAL A 33 18.33 7.91 6.63
C VAL A 33 17.17 8.89 6.64
N VAL A 34 16.84 9.43 7.81
CA VAL A 34 15.87 10.51 7.97
C VAL A 34 16.60 11.83 8.03
N ILE A 35 16.40 12.69 7.03
CA ILE A 35 17.01 14.03 6.98
C ILE A 35 16.04 15.03 7.61
N TRP A 36 16.48 15.66 8.69
CA TRP A 36 15.76 16.73 9.34
C TRP A 36 16.12 18.07 8.68
N GLN A 37 15.11 18.82 8.21
CA GLN A 37 15.28 20.26 7.91
C GLN A 37 14.67 21.07 9.06
N HIS A 38 15.52 21.80 9.74
CA HIS A 38 15.15 22.74 10.79
C HIS A 38 14.60 24.02 10.14
N GLN A 39 13.30 24.28 10.27
CA GLN A 39 12.75 25.62 10.02
C GLN A 39 12.57 26.36 11.35
N GLU A 40 13.07 27.60 11.40
CA GLU A 40 13.01 28.45 12.58
C GLU A 40 11.57 28.75 13.01
N TRP A 41 11.35 28.59 14.29
CA TRP A 41 10.09 28.88 14.98
C TRP A 41 9.73 30.37 14.88
N LYS A 42 8.53 30.68 14.38
CA LYS A 42 7.77 31.88 14.77
C LYS A 42 6.47 31.47 15.42
N ALA A 43 6.40 31.78 16.71
CA ALA A 43 5.28 31.49 17.57
C ALA A 43 3.96 32.12 17.08
N ARG A 44 2.96 31.28 16.79
CA ARG A 44 1.53 31.48 17.11
C ARG A 44 0.75 30.22 16.67
N GLY A 45 0.32 29.45 17.67
CA GLY A 45 -0.90 28.64 17.68
C GLY A 45 -1.05 27.56 16.61
N GLY A 46 -0.65 26.33 16.88
CA GLY A 46 -0.90 25.15 16.05
C GLY A 46 0.39 24.38 15.78
N ILE A 47 0.50 23.19 16.33
CA ILE A 47 1.65 22.31 16.07
C ILE A 47 1.32 21.51 14.79
N GLU A 48 1.72 22.04 13.64
CA GLU A 48 1.79 21.27 12.41
C GLU A 48 3.19 20.64 12.35
N MET A 49 3.30 19.36 12.67
CA MET A 49 4.53 18.59 12.45
C MET A 49 4.42 17.87 11.11
N GLY A 50 4.90 18.48 10.06
CA GLY A 50 5.06 17.87 8.74
C GLY A 50 6.49 17.37 8.54
N PHE A 51 6.66 16.11 8.19
CA PHE A 51 7.93 15.54 7.78
C PHE A 51 7.93 15.35 6.26
N LYS A 52 9.00 15.79 5.61
CA LYS A 52 9.17 15.61 4.16
C LYS A 52 10.27 14.59 3.93
N ILE A 53 9.88 13.41 3.41
CA ILE A 53 10.83 12.38 2.98
C ILE A 53 10.93 12.50 1.47
N GLY A 54 12.09 12.96 0.97
CA GLY A 54 12.34 13.09 -0.46
C GLY A 54 13.61 12.36 -0.86
N PHE A 55 13.55 11.65 -1.98
CA PHE A 55 14.68 11.02 -2.63
C PHE A 55 14.99 11.83 -3.89
N SER A 56 16.10 12.57 -3.89
CA SER A 56 16.63 13.21 -5.09
C SER A 56 18.06 12.75 -5.31
N ALA A 57 18.31 12.06 -6.41
CA ALA A 57 19.66 12.00 -6.93
C ALA A 57 20.00 13.39 -7.47
N GLY A 58 20.98 14.05 -6.86
CA GLY A 58 21.40 15.38 -7.28
C GLY A 58 21.92 15.35 -8.72
N VAL A 59 21.17 15.96 -9.61
CA VAL A 59 21.66 16.34 -10.93
C VAL A 59 21.65 17.85 -10.96
N ASP A 60 22.84 18.44 -10.93
CA ASP A 60 23.04 19.85 -11.23
C ASP A 60 22.63 20.08 -12.69
N ASN A 61 21.49 20.70 -12.91
CA ASN A 61 21.05 21.13 -14.22
C ASN A 61 21.13 22.63 -14.33
N ASP A 62 22.29 23.12 -14.82
CA ASP A 62 22.35 24.31 -15.66
C ASP A 62 21.79 23.90 -17.04
N TYR A 63 20.58 24.26 -17.35
CA TYR A 63 20.07 24.17 -18.71
C TYR A 63 19.22 25.35 -19.11
N ASP A 64 19.74 26.03 -20.12
CA ASP A 64 19.10 27.04 -20.92
C ASP A 64 17.72 26.64 -21.47
N ASP A 65 16.83 27.60 -21.38
CA ASP A 65 15.42 27.63 -21.78
C ASP A 65 15.24 27.43 -23.31
N TYR A 66 15.16 26.18 -23.77
CA TYR A 66 14.63 25.85 -25.08
C TYR A 66 13.24 25.23 -24.96
N LYS A 67 12.22 26.06 -25.28
CA LYS A 67 10.85 25.59 -25.49
C LYS A 67 10.79 24.67 -26.71
N VAL A 68 11.04 23.38 -26.52
CA VAL A 68 10.65 22.34 -27.46
C VAL A 68 9.28 21.82 -27.03
N GLN A 69 8.27 22.06 -27.85
CA GLN A 69 6.97 21.41 -27.68
C GLN A 69 7.22 19.90 -27.75
N PRO A 70 6.81 19.09 -26.76
CA PRO A 70 6.97 17.64 -26.85
C PRO A 70 6.01 17.13 -27.92
N GLU A 71 6.53 16.65 -29.04
CA GLU A 71 5.80 15.74 -29.92
C GLU A 71 5.30 14.58 -29.05
N LEU A 72 3.99 14.34 -29.04
CA LEU A 72 3.35 13.15 -28.47
C LEU A 72 3.86 11.92 -29.22
N LYS A 73 5.03 11.42 -28.85
CA LYS A 73 5.53 10.13 -29.31
C LYS A 73 4.57 9.07 -28.79
N GLN A 74 3.92 8.36 -29.68
CA GLN A 74 3.19 7.14 -29.33
C GLN A 74 4.15 6.26 -28.53
N PRO A 75 3.74 5.69 -27.39
CA PRO A 75 4.59 4.81 -26.61
C PRO A 75 5.06 3.68 -27.50
N ALA A 76 6.37 3.55 -27.66
CA ALA A 76 6.96 2.44 -28.40
C ALA A 76 6.59 1.14 -27.68
N ALA A 77 6.25 0.10 -28.45
CA ALA A 77 5.97 -1.22 -27.88
C ALA A 77 7.14 -1.67 -26.99
N PRO A 78 6.88 -2.26 -25.82
CA PRO A 78 7.91 -2.68 -24.89
C PRO A 78 8.92 -3.60 -25.56
N ARG A 79 10.22 -3.41 -25.27
CA ARG A 79 11.26 -4.29 -25.78
C ARG A 79 11.15 -5.66 -25.11
N LYS A 80 11.15 -6.71 -25.93
CA LYS A 80 11.25 -8.09 -25.40
C LYS A 80 12.54 -8.25 -24.60
N SER A 81 12.42 -8.83 -23.41
CA SER A 81 13.53 -9.02 -22.49
C SER A 81 13.43 -10.34 -21.74
N LEU A 82 14.57 -10.80 -21.23
CA LEU A 82 14.63 -11.76 -20.13
C LEU A 82 14.90 -10.99 -18.86
N VAL A 83 14.16 -11.32 -17.81
CA VAL A 83 14.30 -10.69 -16.52
C VAL A 83 14.60 -11.72 -15.44
N GLU A 84 15.59 -11.44 -14.62
CA GLU A 84 15.83 -12.18 -13.41
C GLU A 84 14.99 -11.56 -12.29
N VAL A 85 14.16 -12.40 -11.65
CA VAL A 85 13.24 -11.97 -10.61
C VAL A 85 13.57 -12.69 -9.32
N PHE A 86 13.86 -11.91 -8.27
CA PHE A 86 14.13 -12.40 -6.93
C PHE A 86 12.84 -12.45 -6.10
N PHE A 87 12.59 -13.59 -5.46
CA PHE A 87 11.44 -13.82 -4.57
C PHE A 87 11.93 -13.95 -3.13
N SER A 88 11.76 -12.91 -2.33
CA SER A 88 12.24 -12.85 -0.95
C SER A 88 11.66 -13.97 -0.07
N GLY A 89 10.37 -14.26 -0.20
CA GLY A 89 9.69 -15.32 0.56
C GLY A 89 10.18 -16.75 0.26
N ARG A 90 10.95 -16.95 -0.81
CA ARG A 90 11.55 -18.22 -1.21
C ARG A 90 13.07 -18.17 -1.27
N ASN A 91 13.67 -17.00 -1.07
CA ASN A 91 15.11 -16.74 -1.20
C ASN A 91 15.69 -17.32 -2.49
N MET A 92 15.05 -17.04 -3.61
CA MET A 92 15.46 -17.59 -4.93
C MET A 92 15.28 -16.59 -6.05
N THR A 93 16.15 -16.68 -7.06
CA THR A 93 16.06 -15.90 -8.30
C THR A 93 15.74 -16.84 -9.44
N LEU A 94 14.80 -16.46 -10.31
CA LEU A 94 14.43 -17.20 -11.51
C LEU A 94 14.32 -16.26 -12.70
N THR A 95 14.55 -16.79 -13.90
CA THR A 95 14.49 -16.04 -15.15
C THR A 95 13.12 -16.19 -15.82
N TYR A 96 12.54 -15.06 -16.24
CA TYR A 96 11.25 -14.98 -16.91
C TYR A 96 11.35 -14.22 -18.23
N TYR A 97 10.46 -14.55 -19.17
CA TYR A 97 10.31 -13.80 -20.40
C TYR A 97 9.33 -12.64 -20.20
N ASN A 98 9.70 -11.48 -20.73
CA ASN A 98 8.87 -10.29 -20.74
C ASN A 98 8.75 -9.72 -22.17
N ASP A 99 7.51 -9.47 -22.58
CA ASP A 99 7.15 -8.84 -23.85
C ASP A 99 6.04 -7.79 -23.73
N GLN A 100 5.64 -7.46 -22.49
CA GLN A 100 4.50 -6.59 -22.23
C GLN A 100 4.86 -5.31 -21.44
N PHE A 101 5.98 -5.32 -20.72
CA PHE A 101 6.32 -4.24 -19.80
C PHE A 101 7.72 -3.68 -20.09
N ASP A 102 7.89 -2.38 -19.89
CA ASP A 102 9.23 -1.75 -19.89
C ASP A 102 9.80 -1.89 -18.47
N LEU A 103 10.57 -2.96 -18.24
CA LEU A 103 11.03 -3.34 -16.92
C LEU A 103 12.45 -2.86 -16.65
N HIS A 104 12.66 -2.45 -15.39
CA HIS A 104 13.94 -2.01 -14.84
C HIS A 104 14.30 -2.81 -13.59
N SER A 105 15.58 -2.81 -13.23
CA SER A 105 16.00 -3.36 -11.94
C SER A 105 15.33 -2.58 -10.80
N GLY A 106 14.79 -3.32 -9.81
CA GLY A 106 14.01 -2.77 -8.71
C GLY A 106 12.49 -2.88 -8.89
N ASP A 107 12.01 -3.05 -10.12
CA ASP A 107 10.57 -3.18 -10.37
C ASP A 107 9.97 -4.40 -9.68
N MET A 108 8.75 -4.23 -9.20
CA MET A 108 7.98 -5.30 -8.57
C MET A 108 7.03 -5.91 -9.59
N VAL A 109 7.03 -7.24 -9.70
CA VAL A 109 6.29 -7.95 -10.73
C VAL A 109 5.60 -9.20 -10.20
N TYR A 110 4.51 -9.59 -10.86
CA TYR A 110 3.95 -10.93 -10.76
C TYR A 110 4.32 -11.73 -12.02
N VAL A 111 4.45 -13.04 -11.82
CA VAL A 111 4.86 -13.99 -12.85
C VAL A 111 3.88 -15.16 -12.94
N ASP A 112 3.85 -15.83 -14.07
CA ASP A 112 3.07 -17.06 -14.19
C ASP A 112 3.85 -18.32 -13.75
N GLY A 113 3.15 -19.42 -13.55
CA GLY A 113 3.70 -20.75 -13.26
C GLY A 113 3.82 -21.04 -11.78
N LYS A 114 4.91 -21.71 -11.36
CA LYS A 114 5.02 -22.24 -9.97
C LYS A 114 5.06 -21.18 -8.88
N LEU A 115 5.45 -19.95 -9.21
CA LEU A 115 5.52 -18.81 -8.29
C LEU A 115 4.41 -17.80 -8.57
N GLU A 116 3.35 -18.21 -9.28
CA GLU A 116 2.16 -17.41 -9.47
C GLU A 116 1.58 -16.97 -8.12
N GLY A 117 1.16 -15.71 -8.05
CA GLY A 117 0.66 -15.12 -6.80
C GLY A 117 1.73 -14.58 -5.85
N LEU A 118 3.02 -14.88 -6.10
CA LEU A 118 4.11 -14.30 -5.31
C LEU A 118 4.67 -13.05 -5.99
N LEU A 119 4.79 -11.99 -5.21
CA LEU A 119 5.42 -10.76 -5.64
C LEU A 119 6.94 -10.95 -5.70
N GLY A 120 7.53 -10.65 -6.85
CA GLY A 120 8.97 -10.72 -7.07
C GLY A 120 9.54 -9.35 -7.41
N ARG A 121 10.86 -9.19 -7.22
CA ARG A 121 11.61 -7.99 -7.59
C ARG A 121 12.52 -8.30 -8.78
N VAL A 122 12.48 -7.48 -9.81
CA VAL A 122 13.41 -7.55 -10.92
C VAL A 122 14.81 -7.16 -10.44
N VAL A 123 15.79 -8.04 -10.64
CA VAL A 123 17.20 -7.79 -10.28
C VAL A 123 18.05 -7.49 -11.50
N GLU A 124 17.74 -8.11 -12.64
CA GLU A 124 18.46 -7.89 -13.90
C GLU A 124 17.51 -7.95 -15.11
N VAL A 125 17.78 -7.13 -16.14
CA VAL A 125 17.05 -7.11 -17.40
C VAL A 125 18.03 -7.30 -18.54
N THR A 126 17.84 -8.36 -19.35
CA THR A 126 18.68 -8.72 -20.49
C THR A 126 17.91 -8.62 -21.80
N TYR A 127 18.40 -7.84 -22.75
CA TYR A 127 17.78 -7.63 -24.06
C TYR A 127 18.41 -8.45 -25.18
N ASN A 128 19.62 -8.97 -24.98
CA ASN A 128 20.32 -9.80 -25.99
C ASN A 128 20.23 -11.27 -25.60
N PHE A 129 19.22 -11.96 -26.15
CA PHE A 129 18.98 -13.37 -25.83
C PHE A 129 18.49 -14.17 -27.02
N LYS A 130 18.67 -15.49 -26.95
CA LYS A 130 18.08 -16.48 -27.85
C LYS A 130 17.55 -17.63 -27.03
N ILE A 131 16.24 -17.78 -26.97
CA ILE A 131 15.55 -18.78 -26.14
C ILE A 131 14.53 -19.57 -26.96
N LYS A 132 14.15 -20.73 -26.44
CA LYS A 132 12.93 -21.44 -26.81
C LYS A 132 11.82 -21.00 -25.85
N LEU A 133 10.82 -20.31 -26.38
CA LEU A 133 9.79 -19.65 -25.56
C LEU A 133 9.02 -20.61 -24.64
N SER A 134 8.86 -21.88 -25.09
CA SER A 134 8.20 -22.92 -24.27
C SER A 134 8.89 -23.23 -22.94
N ASP A 135 10.16 -22.89 -22.82
CA ASP A 135 10.98 -23.22 -21.65
C ASP A 135 10.91 -22.13 -20.56
N TYR A 136 10.30 -20.98 -20.89
CA TYR A 136 10.21 -19.82 -20.01
C TYR A 136 8.77 -19.47 -19.65
N LYS A 137 8.57 -19.10 -18.40
CA LYS A 137 7.36 -18.49 -17.90
C LYS A 137 7.42 -16.98 -18.12
N ARG A 138 6.27 -16.30 -18.02
CA ARG A 138 6.15 -14.87 -18.35
C ARG A 138 5.97 -14.01 -17.12
N VAL A 139 6.37 -12.75 -17.24
CA VAL A 139 5.88 -11.68 -16.38
C VAL A 139 4.44 -11.39 -16.79
N ILE A 140 3.53 -11.34 -15.81
CA ILE A 140 2.08 -11.15 -16.03
C ILE A 140 1.56 -9.80 -15.53
N ALA A 141 2.28 -9.16 -14.62
CA ALA A 141 1.95 -7.81 -14.17
C ALA A 141 3.19 -7.06 -13.68
N LEU A 142 3.21 -5.77 -13.95
CA LEU A 142 4.08 -4.78 -13.31
C LEU A 142 3.29 -4.09 -12.21
N VAL A 143 3.85 -4.06 -11.00
CA VAL A 143 3.21 -3.43 -9.84
C VAL A 143 3.73 -2.02 -9.69
N ASP A 144 2.88 -1.04 -9.94
CA ASP A 144 3.23 0.35 -9.66
C ASP A 144 3.25 0.60 -8.15
N THR A 145 4.45 0.76 -7.61
CA THR A 145 4.69 1.08 -6.20
C THR A 145 5.05 2.56 -5.99
N THR A 146 4.93 3.41 -7.00
CA THR A 146 5.19 4.85 -6.90
C THR A 146 4.12 5.49 -6.02
N VAL A 147 4.55 6.27 -5.03
CA VAL A 147 3.65 6.98 -4.13
C VAL A 147 4.00 8.46 -4.16
N HIS A 148 2.98 9.29 -4.34
CA HIS A 148 3.12 10.75 -4.31
C HIS A 148 1.99 11.33 -3.47
N GLY A 149 2.31 12.34 -2.66
CA GLY A 149 1.30 13.06 -1.89
C GLY A 149 1.64 13.24 -0.43
N GLN A 150 0.71 13.79 0.29
CA GLN A 150 0.80 14.01 1.73
C GLN A 150 0.09 12.89 2.47
N PHE A 151 0.76 12.41 3.52
CA PHE A 151 0.26 11.37 4.40
C PHE A 151 0.27 11.87 5.84
N PHE A 152 -0.67 11.37 6.61
CA PHE A 152 -0.87 11.70 8.00
C PHE A 152 -0.86 10.44 8.85
N MET A 153 -0.44 10.55 10.11
CA MET A 153 -0.38 9.39 10.99
C MET A 153 -1.76 9.06 11.58
N ALA A 154 -2.20 7.81 11.43
CA ALA A 154 -3.42 7.29 12.03
C ALA A 154 -3.15 5.90 12.63
N ALA A 155 -2.78 5.85 13.89
CA ALA A 155 -2.42 4.62 14.63
C ALA A 155 -1.40 3.76 13.87
N SER A 156 -1.77 2.55 13.43
CA SER A 156 -0.93 1.62 12.66
C SER A 156 -0.87 1.95 11.16
N HIS A 157 -1.65 2.91 10.69
CA HIS A 157 -1.76 3.30 9.28
C HIS A 157 -1.22 4.69 9.01
N PHE A 158 -0.94 4.95 7.74
CA PHE A 158 -0.86 6.30 7.19
C PHE A 158 -2.14 6.59 6.40
N VAL A 159 -2.69 7.77 6.59
CA VAL A 159 -3.88 8.24 5.89
C VAL A 159 -3.51 9.33 4.90
N THR A 160 -4.10 9.30 3.73
CA THR A 160 -4.06 10.39 2.75
C THR A 160 -5.46 10.81 2.36
N PHE A 161 -5.62 12.08 2.00
CA PHE A 161 -6.86 12.66 1.48
C PHE A 161 -6.74 13.00 -0.01
N ASP A 162 -5.65 12.56 -0.66
CA ASP A 162 -5.42 12.69 -2.10
C ASP A 162 -5.79 11.38 -2.81
N ARG A 163 -6.81 11.43 -3.68
CA ARG A 163 -7.30 10.27 -4.45
C ARG A 163 -6.22 9.64 -5.34
N ASN A 164 -5.22 10.42 -5.75
CA ASN A 164 -4.17 9.95 -6.66
C ASN A 164 -2.97 9.34 -5.95
N ALA A 165 -2.86 9.51 -4.62
CA ALA A 165 -1.70 9.03 -3.88
C ALA A 165 -1.62 7.50 -3.85
N ILE A 166 -2.70 6.86 -3.42
CA ILE A 166 -2.83 5.39 -3.31
C ILE A 166 -4.25 4.93 -3.67
N PRO A 167 -4.67 5.08 -4.94
CA PRO A 167 -6.00 4.63 -5.36
C PRO A 167 -6.17 3.11 -5.19
N ALA A 168 -7.40 2.65 -4.97
CA ALA A 168 -7.70 1.28 -4.60
C ALA A 168 -7.26 0.24 -5.64
N ASP A 169 -7.47 0.52 -6.93
CA ASP A 169 -7.06 -0.32 -8.05
C ASP A 169 -5.53 -0.54 -8.11
N LYS A 170 -4.76 0.50 -7.84
CA LYS A 170 -3.31 0.42 -7.73
C LYS A 170 -2.88 -0.42 -6.53
N VAL A 171 -3.49 -0.16 -5.37
CA VAL A 171 -3.13 -0.83 -4.12
C VAL A 171 -3.55 -2.30 -4.12
N ALA A 172 -4.60 -2.67 -4.82
CA ALA A 172 -5.00 -4.07 -4.97
C ALA A 172 -3.84 -4.94 -5.49
N LEU A 173 -3.09 -4.46 -6.48
CA LEU A 173 -1.90 -5.15 -7.02
C LEU A 173 -0.73 -5.23 -6.05
N TRP A 174 -0.71 -4.42 -4.99
CA TRP A 174 0.33 -4.53 -3.96
C TRP A 174 0.19 -5.81 -3.11
N PHE A 175 -1.02 -6.35 -3.05
CA PHE A 175 -1.35 -7.47 -2.18
C PHE A 175 -1.75 -8.72 -2.95
N ARG A 176 -2.23 -8.59 -4.18
CA ARG A 176 -2.79 -9.70 -4.95
C ARG A 176 -2.34 -9.66 -6.40
N ALA A 177 -1.90 -10.80 -6.93
CA ALA A 177 -1.68 -10.97 -8.36
C ALA A 177 -3.01 -10.82 -9.13
N PRO A 178 -2.97 -10.28 -10.36
CA PRO A 178 -4.15 -10.27 -11.21
C PRO A 178 -4.63 -11.71 -11.43
N SER A 179 -5.94 -11.92 -11.31
CA SER A 179 -6.54 -13.21 -11.62
C SER A 179 -6.47 -13.46 -13.13
N LYS A 180 -6.14 -14.69 -13.52
CA LYS A 180 -6.21 -15.11 -14.93
C LYS A 180 -7.63 -15.48 -15.33
N ASP A 181 -8.39 -15.96 -14.37
CA ASP A 181 -9.79 -16.29 -14.54
C ASP A 181 -10.59 -15.19 -13.85
N ASP A 182 -11.25 -14.35 -14.64
CA ASP A 182 -12.34 -13.51 -14.15
C ASP A 182 -13.49 -14.47 -13.73
N GLU A 183 -13.28 -15.17 -12.62
CA GLU A 183 -14.41 -15.81 -11.94
C GLU A 183 -15.32 -14.68 -11.52
N GLU A 184 -16.39 -14.48 -12.28
CA GLU A 184 -17.42 -13.51 -12.01
C GLU A 184 -18.14 -13.95 -10.73
N PHE A 185 -17.68 -13.44 -9.60
CA PHE A 185 -18.39 -13.63 -8.34
C PHE A 185 -19.65 -12.77 -8.36
N VAL A 186 -20.79 -13.39 -8.50
CA VAL A 186 -22.07 -12.71 -8.24
C VAL A 186 -22.26 -12.64 -6.74
N ILE A 187 -21.96 -11.52 -6.16
CA ILE A 187 -22.21 -11.24 -4.75
C ILE A 187 -23.60 -10.64 -4.64
N GLY A 188 -24.55 -11.39 -4.05
CA GLY A 188 -25.84 -10.86 -3.64
C GLY A 188 -25.68 -10.19 -2.27
N GLY A 189 -25.91 -8.90 -2.19
CA GLY A 189 -26.07 -8.18 -0.93
C GLY A 189 -27.52 -8.17 -0.50
N ASP A 190 -27.80 -8.32 0.79
CA ASP A 190 -29.10 -7.97 1.33
C ASP A 190 -29.13 -6.46 1.66
N ASP A 191 -30.34 -5.90 1.84
CA ASP A 191 -30.52 -4.49 2.21
C ASP A 191 -30.24 -4.27 3.73
N THR A 192 -29.44 -5.14 4.37
CA THR A 192 -29.12 -4.99 5.78
C THR A 192 -28.14 -3.83 5.98
N SER A 193 -28.54 -2.91 6.84
CA SER A 193 -27.68 -1.82 7.29
C SER A 193 -27.44 -1.94 8.79
N PHE A 194 -26.34 -1.37 9.25
CA PHE A 194 -26.03 -1.27 10.67
C PHE A 194 -25.22 0.00 10.97
N ASN A 195 -25.25 0.42 12.24
CA ASN A 195 -24.46 1.55 12.68
C ASN A 195 -23.03 1.11 12.99
N LEU A 196 -22.04 1.79 12.41
CA LEU A 196 -20.61 1.50 12.62
C LEU A 196 -20.18 1.62 14.09
N HIS A 197 -20.83 2.48 14.87
CA HIS A 197 -20.54 2.62 16.31
C HIS A 197 -21.18 1.50 17.15
N ASP A 198 -22.17 0.76 16.61
CA ASP A 198 -22.79 -0.40 17.25
C ASP A 198 -22.58 -1.68 16.43
N LEU A 199 -21.34 -2.19 16.41
CA LEU A 199 -21.00 -3.42 15.71
C LEU A 199 -21.71 -4.67 16.27
N LYS A 200 -22.41 -4.58 17.40
CA LYS A 200 -23.25 -5.69 17.88
C LYS A 200 -24.49 -5.91 17.02
N SER A 201 -24.92 -4.86 16.31
CA SER A 201 -26.02 -4.95 15.34
C SER A 201 -25.63 -5.68 14.04
N MET A 202 -24.34 -5.91 13.84
CA MET A 202 -23.78 -6.67 12.72
C MET A 202 -23.98 -8.16 12.92
N ARG A 203 -25.11 -8.71 12.70
CA ARG A 203 -25.57 -10.10 12.87
C ARG A 203 -24.51 -11.21 12.69
N ILE A 204 -23.50 -11.23 13.58
CA ILE A 204 -22.41 -12.22 13.60
C ILE A 204 -22.37 -12.97 14.93
N SER A 205 -21.82 -14.18 14.92
CA SER A 205 -21.58 -14.92 16.15
C SER A 205 -20.42 -14.32 16.96
N ASN A 206 -20.44 -14.53 18.28
CA ASN A 206 -19.35 -14.09 19.15
C ASN A 206 -17.98 -14.68 18.72
N GLU A 207 -17.98 -15.90 18.20
CA GLU A 207 -16.75 -16.55 17.72
C GLU A 207 -16.18 -15.83 16.50
N ILE A 208 -17.03 -15.47 15.54
CA ILE A 208 -16.61 -14.70 14.36
C ILE A 208 -16.13 -13.30 14.77
N ALA A 209 -16.85 -12.65 15.68
CA ALA A 209 -16.46 -11.34 16.20
C ALA A 209 -15.09 -11.38 16.88
N ASN A 210 -14.83 -12.38 17.74
CA ASN A 210 -13.53 -12.54 18.40
C ASN A 210 -12.41 -12.76 17.38
N ARG A 211 -12.61 -13.64 16.39
CA ARG A 211 -11.63 -13.85 15.32
C ARG A 211 -11.40 -12.61 14.46
N GLY A 212 -12.42 -11.81 14.22
CA GLY A 212 -12.30 -10.54 13.52
C GLY A 212 -11.54 -9.50 14.34
N GLN A 213 -11.76 -9.48 15.65
CA GLN A 213 -11.00 -8.63 16.57
C GLN A 213 -9.50 -9.02 16.61
N ASP A 214 -9.18 -10.32 16.59
CA ASP A 214 -7.80 -10.79 16.48
C ASP A 214 -7.15 -10.27 15.18
N TYR A 215 -7.87 -10.34 14.06
CA TYR A 215 -7.40 -9.82 12.77
C TYR A 215 -7.13 -8.32 12.80
N TYR A 216 -7.98 -7.55 13.46
CA TYR A 216 -7.79 -6.12 13.67
C TYR A 216 -6.56 -5.84 14.55
N ILE A 217 -6.43 -6.50 15.70
CA ILE A 217 -5.30 -6.32 16.64
C ILE A 217 -3.97 -6.70 15.98
N GLU A 218 -3.97 -7.74 15.14
CA GLU A 218 -2.79 -8.19 14.38
C GLU A 218 -2.50 -7.28 13.17
N ASN A 219 -3.20 -6.17 13.00
CA ASN A 219 -3.05 -5.24 11.88
C ASN A 219 -3.20 -5.92 10.51
N ARG A 220 -4.13 -6.87 10.39
CA ARG A 220 -4.39 -7.59 9.13
C ARG A 220 -5.21 -6.79 8.13
N VAL A 221 -5.85 -5.70 8.53
CA VAL A 221 -6.44 -4.73 7.58
C VAL A 221 -5.30 -3.92 7.00
N ARG A 222 -4.91 -4.25 5.77
CA ARG A 222 -3.73 -3.68 5.12
C ARG A 222 -4.01 -2.35 4.44
N TYR A 223 -5.22 -2.18 3.97
CA TYR A 223 -5.69 -0.98 3.31
C TYR A 223 -7.17 -0.79 3.61
N ILE A 224 -7.60 0.45 3.75
CA ILE A 224 -9.01 0.82 3.82
C ILE A 224 -9.20 2.23 3.29
N SER A 225 -10.26 2.44 2.51
CA SER A 225 -10.59 3.74 1.93
C SER A 225 -12.09 3.99 1.91
N ILE A 226 -12.45 5.27 1.88
CA ILE A 226 -13.77 5.74 1.50
C ILE A 226 -13.59 6.80 0.40
N ASP A 227 -14.33 6.66 -0.68
CA ASP A 227 -14.50 7.67 -1.72
C ASP A 227 -15.97 8.04 -1.84
N GLU A 228 -16.30 9.23 -1.37
CA GLU A 228 -17.68 9.68 -1.16
C GLU A 228 -18.47 8.73 -0.24
N HIS A 229 -19.13 7.73 -0.81
CA HIS A 229 -19.89 6.72 -0.06
C HIS A 229 -19.35 5.29 -0.26
N ARG A 230 -18.47 5.08 -1.23
CA ARG A 230 -17.92 3.76 -1.53
C ARG A 230 -16.75 3.46 -0.63
N GLY A 231 -16.88 2.40 0.15
CA GLY A 231 -15.84 1.89 1.00
C GLY A 231 -15.19 0.65 0.40
N TYR A 232 -13.87 0.53 0.56
CA TYR A 232 -13.10 -0.61 0.11
C TYR A 232 -11.98 -0.92 1.12
N ALA A 233 -11.79 -2.19 1.44
CA ALA A 233 -10.69 -2.61 2.30
C ALA A 233 -10.04 -3.91 1.82
N ILE A 234 -8.75 -4.07 2.14
CA ILE A 234 -7.98 -5.30 1.92
C ILE A 234 -7.59 -5.87 3.28
N VAL A 235 -8.04 -7.10 3.54
CA VAL A 235 -7.78 -7.82 4.79
C VAL A 235 -6.93 -9.06 4.53
N GLN A 236 -5.75 -9.13 5.14
CA GLN A 236 -4.82 -10.23 4.98
C GLN A 236 -5.25 -11.45 5.79
N GLY A 237 -5.72 -12.47 5.11
CA GLY A 237 -5.91 -13.82 5.66
C GLY A 237 -4.90 -14.81 5.09
N THR A 238 -5.35 -16.01 4.73
CA THR A 238 -4.54 -16.99 3.98
C THR A 238 -4.13 -16.42 2.63
N VAL A 239 -5.04 -15.68 2.00
CA VAL A 239 -4.86 -14.81 0.85
C VAL A 239 -5.40 -13.42 1.22
N PRO A 240 -5.08 -12.35 0.47
CA PRO A 240 -5.76 -11.08 0.64
C PRO A 240 -7.23 -11.19 0.25
N TYR A 241 -8.11 -10.71 1.13
CA TYR A 241 -9.55 -10.64 0.91
C TYR A 241 -9.97 -9.19 0.74
N GLU A 242 -10.88 -8.96 -0.19
CA GLU A 242 -11.46 -7.65 -0.48
C GLU A 242 -12.79 -7.53 0.22
N VAL A 243 -13.00 -6.39 0.87
CA VAL A 243 -14.24 -6.05 1.56
C VAL A 243 -14.77 -4.75 0.96
N GLU A 244 -15.98 -4.79 0.46
CA GLU A 244 -16.67 -3.63 -0.11
C GLU A 244 -17.87 -3.25 0.75
N PHE A 245 -18.19 -1.97 0.82
CA PHE A 245 -19.32 -1.45 1.58
C PHE A 245 -19.69 -0.04 1.12
N GLU A 246 -20.86 0.40 1.55
CA GLU A 246 -21.24 1.80 1.45
C GLU A 246 -21.30 2.43 2.85
N TYR A 247 -20.87 3.69 2.96
CA TYR A 247 -20.85 4.45 4.19
C TYR A 247 -21.64 5.75 4.06
N TYR A 248 -22.60 5.95 4.97
CA TYR A 248 -23.45 7.12 5.03
C TYR A 248 -23.56 7.62 6.48
N ASP A 249 -22.72 8.55 6.86
CA ASP A 249 -22.77 9.23 8.16
C ASP A 249 -22.94 8.26 9.37
N GLY A 250 -22.08 7.27 9.43
CA GLY A 250 -22.07 6.24 10.48
C GLY A 250 -22.89 5.00 10.16
N GLU A 251 -23.69 4.97 9.10
CA GLU A 251 -24.40 3.78 8.63
C GLU A 251 -23.61 3.04 7.58
N ILE A 252 -23.46 1.74 7.74
CA ILE A 252 -22.86 0.83 6.76
C ILE A 252 -23.97 0.08 6.04
N ARG A 253 -23.87 0.01 4.70
CA ARG A 253 -24.77 -0.71 3.81
C ARG A 253 -23.96 -1.58 2.84
N HIS A 254 -24.62 -2.60 2.27
CA HIS A 254 -24.05 -3.45 1.22
C HIS A 254 -22.66 -3.99 1.54
N LEU A 255 -22.43 -4.37 2.82
CA LEU A 255 -21.18 -4.94 3.27
C LEU A 255 -20.98 -6.33 2.70
N THR A 256 -19.92 -6.55 1.95
CA THR A 256 -19.58 -7.80 1.28
C THR A 256 -18.10 -8.13 1.40
N CYS A 257 -17.78 -9.42 1.32
CA CYS A 257 -16.40 -9.91 1.30
C CYS A 257 -16.26 -11.02 0.26
N ASN A 258 -15.21 -11.03 -0.52
CA ASN A 258 -14.92 -12.07 -1.52
C ASN A 258 -14.41 -13.40 -0.91
N CYS A 259 -14.54 -13.60 0.39
CA CYS A 259 -14.25 -14.90 1.02
C CYS A 259 -15.43 -15.88 0.82
N PHE A 260 -15.16 -17.18 1.01
CA PHE A 260 -16.17 -18.25 0.83
C PHE A 260 -17.20 -18.34 1.98
N CYS A 261 -17.37 -17.30 2.78
CA CYS A 261 -18.34 -17.28 3.86
C CYS A 261 -19.72 -16.85 3.32
N SER A 262 -20.76 -17.64 3.59
CA SER A 262 -22.14 -17.31 3.20
C SER A 262 -22.82 -16.27 4.13
N TYR A 263 -22.14 -15.82 5.17
CA TYR A 263 -22.61 -14.88 6.18
C TYR A 263 -21.52 -13.88 6.50
N ASN A 264 -21.87 -12.80 7.21
CA ASN A 264 -20.90 -11.84 7.70
C ASN A 264 -19.69 -12.52 8.34
N CYS A 265 -18.51 -12.15 7.90
CA CYS A 265 -17.30 -12.89 8.20
C CYS A 265 -16.34 -12.10 9.11
N LYS A 266 -15.28 -12.75 9.57
CA LYS A 266 -14.24 -12.13 10.38
C LYS A 266 -13.50 -11.01 9.66
N HIS A 267 -13.40 -11.07 8.31
CA HIS A 267 -12.71 -10.04 7.51
C HIS A 267 -13.53 -8.75 7.47
N GLU A 268 -14.84 -8.87 7.28
CA GLU A 268 -15.77 -7.74 7.36
C GLU A 268 -15.73 -7.10 8.74
N PHE A 269 -15.78 -7.90 9.80
CA PHE A 269 -15.74 -7.38 11.16
C PHE A 269 -14.42 -6.65 11.46
N ALA A 270 -13.29 -7.22 11.04
CA ALA A 270 -11.99 -6.58 11.19
C ALA A 270 -11.91 -5.25 10.41
N ALA A 271 -12.44 -5.23 9.17
CA ALA A 271 -12.50 -4.02 8.36
C ALA A 271 -13.34 -2.93 9.03
N MET A 272 -14.49 -3.28 9.63
CA MET A 272 -15.35 -2.32 10.33
C MET A 272 -14.70 -1.79 11.62
N LEU A 273 -13.96 -2.61 12.35
CA LEU A 273 -13.17 -2.13 13.51
C LEU A 273 -12.11 -1.11 13.06
N GLN A 274 -11.39 -1.42 11.99
CA GLN A 274 -10.36 -0.52 11.45
C GLN A 274 -10.98 0.76 10.89
N LEU A 275 -12.11 0.67 10.20
CA LEU A 275 -12.83 1.83 9.68
C LEU A 275 -13.22 2.77 10.81
N ARG A 276 -13.82 2.24 11.87
CA ARG A 276 -14.23 3.02 13.03
C ARG A 276 -13.06 3.76 13.67
N GLU A 277 -11.96 3.05 13.96
CA GLU A 277 -10.75 3.67 14.52
C GLU A 277 -10.21 4.77 13.60
N THR A 278 -10.14 4.49 12.29
CA THR A 278 -9.60 5.44 11.31
C THR A 278 -10.45 6.70 11.23
N LEU A 279 -11.78 6.57 11.20
CA LEU A 279 -12.70 7.71 11.17
C LEU A 279 -12.66 8.52 12.47
N GLU A 280 -12.57 7.86 13.64
CA GLU A 280 -12.40 8.54 14.93
C GLU A 280 -11.11 9.39 14.96
N LEU A 281 -10.02 8.87 14.39
CA LEU A 281 -8.76 9.60 14.30
C LEU A 281 -8.84 10.75 13.29
N ILE A 282 -9.51 10.53 12.15
CA ILE A 282 -9.73 11.56 11.13
C ILE A 282 -10.58 12.69 11.73
N ASP A 283 -11.69 12.37 12.37
CA ASP A 283 -12.56 13.38 12.99
C ASP A 283 -11.82 14.20 14.04
N LYS A 284 -10.99 13.55 14.84
CA LYS A 284 -10.24 14.19 15.91
C LYS A 284 -9.12 15.11 15.43
N TYR A 285 -8.41 14.74 14.37
CA TYR A 285 -7.15 15.39 13.98
C TYR A 285 -7.13 15.96 12.57
N TYR A 286 -7.99 15.49 11.66
CA TYR A 286 -7.93 15.77 10.23
C TYR A 286 -9.30 16.05 9.59
N ALA A 287 -10.28 16.49 10.42
CA ALA A 287 -11.65 16.72 9.95
C ALA A 287 -11.73 17.73 8.80
N SER A 288 -10.85 18.75 8.80
CA SER A 288 -10.81 19.77 7.74
C SER A 288 -10.32 19.20 6.40
N GLU A 289 -9.34 18.30 6.43
CA GLU A 289 -8.79 17.64 5.25
C GLU A 289 -9.83 16.71 4.61
N TYR A 290 -10.46 15.89 5.46
CA TYR A 290 -11.51 14.97 5.02
C TYR A 290 -12.73 15.70 4.46
N SER A 291 -13.21 16.75 5.15
CA SER A 291 -14.37 17.52 4.69
C SER A 291 -14.15 18.19 3.34
N ARG A 292 -12.91 18.55 3.00
CA ARG A 292 -12.57 19.16 1.70
C ARG A 292 -12.56 18.15 0.56
N SER A 293 -12.13 16.93 0.82
CA SER A 293 -11.93 15.92 -0.23
C SER A 293 -13.11 14.95 -0.38
N GLY A 294 -13.85 14.67 0.69
CA GLY A 294 -14.80 13.56 0.77
C GLY A 294 -14.16 12.19 0.56
N TYR A 295 -12.83 12.11 0.70
CA TYR A 295 -12.02 10.94 0.42
C TYR A 295 -10.98 10.74 1.52
N PHE A 296 -10.76 9.49 1.88
CA PHE A 296 -9.52 9.08 2.50
C PHE A 296 -9.10 7.68 2.05
N ALA A 297 -7.81 7.43 2.09
CA ALA A 297 -7.25 6.09 2.02
C ALA A 297 -6.22 5.91 3.13
N ALA A 298 -6.32 4.79 3.83
CA ALA A 298 -5.41 4.41 4.91
C ALA A 298 -4.68 3.12 4.52
N VAL A 299 -3.36 3.13 4.61
CA VAL A 299 -2.50 1.99 4.32
C VAL A 299 -1.61 1.69 5.51
N ILE A 300 -1.39 0.42 5.80
CA ILE A 300 -0.51 0.02 6.90
C ILE A 300 0.92 0.53 6.67
N LYS A 301 1.53 1.11 7.71
CA LYS A 301 2.84 1.78 7.64
C LYS A 301 3.92 0.90 7.02
N GLY A 302 4.02 -0.36 7.44
CA GLY A 302 5.01 -1.29 6.93
C GLY A 302 4.91 -1.52 5.42
N THR A 303 3.70 -1.62 4.87
CA THR A 303 3.50 -1.77 3.43
C THR A 303 3.91 -0.52 2.67
N LEU A 304 3.49 0.66 3.13
CA LEU A 304 3.87 1.90 2.49
C LEU A 304 5.39 2.07 2.44
N PHE A 305 6.08 1.82 3.56
CA PHE A 305 7.55 1.89 3.59
C PHE A 305 8.19 0.85 2.68
N THR A 306 7.69 -0.39 2.67
CA THR A 306 8.26 -1.44 1.83
C THR A 306 8.13 -1.11 0.34
N TYR A 307 6.99 -0.62 -0.11
CA TYR A 307 6.74 -0.40 -1.53
C TYR A 307 7.14 1.00 -2.01
N ALA A 308 6.97 2.03 -1.19
CA ALA A 308 7.31 3.39 -1.58
C ALA A 308 8.79 3.70 -1.51
N ILE A 309 9.55 3.01 -0.63
CA ILE A 309 10.94 3.34 -0.33
C ILE A 309 11.92 2.33 -0.93
N ASN A 310 11.59 1.03 -0.94
CA ASN A 310 12.50 0.00 -1.42
C ASN A 310 12.68 0.01 -2.94
N GLY A 311 13.89 0.35 -3.36
CA GLY A 311 14.34 0.16 -4.74
C GLY A 311 13.95 1.27 -5.72
N LYS A 312 13.60 2.46 -5.25
CA LYS A 312 13.17 3.55 -6.12
C LYS A 312 14.09 4.75 -6.07
N GLU A 313 14.50 5.18 -7.26
CA GLU A 313 15.19 6.46 -7.46
C GLU A 313 14.22 7.65 -7.48
N HIS A 314 12.93 7.40 -7.67
CA HIS A 314 11.90 8.42 -7.82
C HIS A 314 10.66 8.12 -6.97
N GLY A 315 10.32 9.03 -6.13
CA GLY A 315 9.12 9.05 -5.31
C GLY A 315 9.29 10.07 -4.20
N SER A 316 8.23 10.75 -3.85
CA SER A 316 8.23 11.67 -2.71
C SER A 316 6.90 11.64 -2.02
N PHE A 317 6.91 11.50 -0.71
CA PHE A 317 5.74 11.78 0.10
C PHE A 317 6.15 12.58 1.32
N SER A 318 5.20 13.36 1.86
CA SER A 318 5.36 14.10 3.11
C SER A 318 4.45 13.52 4.19
N LEU A 319 4.95 13.49 5.41
CA LEU A 319 4.20 13.10 6.61
C LEU A 319 3.88 14.33 7.43
#